data_3ee06022f1cf7faaa32b3fc62e7a1c73
#
_entry.id   3ee06022f1cf7faaa32b3fc62e7a1c73
#
_cell.length_a   1.000
_cell.length_b   1.000
_cell.length_c   1.000
_cell.angle_alpha   90.00
_cell.angle_beta   90.00
_cell.angle_gamma   90.00
#
_symmetry.space_group_name_H-M   'P 1'
#
loop_
_entity.id
_entity.type
_entity.pdbx_description
1 polymer ?
#
loop_
_entity_poly.entity_id
_entity_poly.type
_entity_poly.pdbx_seq_one_letter_code
_entity_poly.pdbx_strand_id
1 'polypeptide(L)'
;NAMGNSRVAGCIGWCAFDYHTHKDFGSGDRICYHGAADAFRIPKYAGFFYGSQVSPSERLVLEPASIFAKGERNASHLLPIYIFTNCDAVDVYRSESFIARFFPDKAHFANLPHPPIVIDDLIGSLIETEAWPQRDFRLFRKLAGKAMALGENGFDIWDKLRMALFMRRQKLGIQDIEELVLRYGMNWGASDEKIRLVGILDGKEVVERSFGADSAAKRLSIEPDALWLKSLDEEEWPSTRIVVKALDQYDNIAPFLFEPYSIDIKGPARLIGPARRSLISGVSAFWISGKAKKGKVSIAVACPRFEEQAVAELDIELE
;
A
#
# COMPACT_ATOMS: atom_id res chain seq x y z
N ASN A 1 12.86 11.18 11.87
CA ASN A 1 14.05 11.92 12.34
C ASN A 1 13.74 12.76 13.59
N ALA A 2 12.68 13.62 13.61
CA ALA A 2 12.38 14.48 14.76
C ALA A 2 12.12 13.66 16.04
N MET A 3 11.23 12.68 15.99
CA MET A 3 10.94 11.77 17.13
C MET A 3 12.14 10.93 17.54
N GLY A 4 13.06 10.64 16.61
CA GLY A 4 14.29 9.90 16.90
C GLY A 4 15.37 10.71 17.61
N ASN A 5 15.20 12.02 17.80
CA ASN A 5 16.21 12.90 18.39
C ASN A 5 15.70 13.49 19.71
N SER A 6 16.31 13.10 20.83
CA SER A 6 15.94 13.55 22.17
C SER A 6 16.09 15.07 22.40
N ARG A 7 16.78 15.79 21.50
CA ARG A 7 16.91 17.25 21.54
C ARG A 7 15.76 18.00 20.86
N VAL A 8 14.86 17.27 20.18
CA VAL A 8 13.70 17.83 19.46
C VAL A 8 12.48 17.59 20.30
N ALA A 9 11.82 18.67 20.76
CA ALA A 9 10.62 18.59 21.59
C ALA A 9 9.39 18.02 20.83
N GLY A 10 9.40 18.13 19.51
CA GLY A 10 8.32 17.62 18.64
C GLY A 10 8.43 18.21 17.26
N CYS A 11 7.52 17.81 16.38
CA CYS A 11 7.39 18.39 15.04
C CYS A 11 5.91 18.52 14.65
N ILE A 12 5.62 19.51 13.82
CA ILE A 12 4.31 19.70 13.19
C ILE A 12 4.46 19.29 11.72
N GLY A 13 3.70 18.27 11.34
CA GLY A 13 3.63 17.86 9.93
C GLY A 13 2.65 18.72 9.16
N TRP A 14 3.05 19.25 8.05
CA TRP A 14 2.17 19.92 7.11
C TRP A 14 1.92 18.97 5.92
N CYS A 15 0.70 18.43 5.76
CA CYS A 15 -0.53 18.61 6.52
C CYS A 15 -1.34 17.32 6.60
N ALA A 16 -2.55 17.34 7.17
CA ALA A 16 -3.39 16.14 7.29
C ALA A 16 -3.91 15.67 5.93
N PHE A 17 -4.34 16.60 5.06
CA PHE A 17 -4.97 16.28 3.77
C PHE A 17 -4.34 17.08 2.63
N ASP A 18 -4.37 16.53 1.42
CA ASP A 18 -4.15 17.28 0.20
C ASP A 18 -5.25 18.36 0.06
N TYR A 19 -4.89 19.50 -0.49
CA TYR A 19 -5.82 20.63 -0.58
C TYR A 19 -5.59 21.45 -1.84
N HIS A 20 -6.65 22.15 -2.28
CA HIS A 20 -6.55 23.08 -3.40
C HIS A 20 -5.77 24.34 -3.01
N THR A 21 -4.94 24.82 -3.91
CA THR A 21 -4.09 25.99 -3.73
C THR A 21 -4.45 27.09 -4.72
N HIS A 22 -3.75 28.22 -4.62
CA HIS A 22 -3.90 29.34 -5.53
C HIS A 22 -3.13 29.14 -6.86
N LYS A 23 -3.38 29.99 -7.84
CA LYS A 23 -2.85 29.88 -9.21
C LYS A 23 -1.31 29.91 -9.31
N ASP A 24 -0.65 30.53 -8.35
CA ASP A 24 0.80 30.72 -8.34
C ASP A 24 1.54 29.58 -7.61
N PHE A 25 0.81 28.57 -7.10
CA PHE A 25 1.40 27.35 -6.57
C PHE A 25 1.90 26.48 -7.71
N GLY A 26 3.10 25.91 -7.57
CA GLY A 26 3.85 25.26 -8.64
C GLY A 26 3.25 24.00 -9.29
N SER A 27 2.16 23.40 -8.73
CA SER A 27 1.50 22.27 -9.39
C SER A 27 0.51 22.76 -10.46
N GLY A 28 0.53 22.12 -11.63
CA GLY A 28 -0.33 22.50 -12.76
C GLY A 28 -1.83 22.32 -12.49
N ASP A 29 -2.20 21.38 -11.63
CA ASP A 29 -3.57 21.08 -11.22
C ASP A 29 -4.02 21.89 -9.98
N ARG A 30 -3.15 22.73 -9.44
CA ARG A 30 -3.39 23.57 -8.25
C ARG A 30 -3.76 22.75 -7.00
N ILE A 31 -3.18 21.57 -6.87
CA ILE A 31 -3.31 20.73 -5.68
C ILE A 31 -1.96 20.67 -4.97
N CYS A 32 -1.99 20.84 -3.65
CA CYS A 32 -0.85 20.59 -2.77
C CYS A 32 -0.93 19.16 -2.27
N TYR A 33 0.03 18.33 -2.67
CA TYR A 33 0.08 16.90 -2.35
C TYR A 33 0.87 16.56 -1.08
N HIS A 34 0.95 17.48 -0.12
CA HIS A 34 1.69 17.30 1.13
C HIS A 34 0.93 16.54 2.20
N GLY A 35 -0.34 16.22 1.97
CA GLY A 35 -1.19 15.56 2.95
C GLY A 35 -0.71 14.16 3.33
N ALA A 36 -0.93 13.78 4.59
CA ALA A 36 -0.84 12.40 5.03
C ALA A 36 -1.96 11.53 4.44
N ALA A 37 -3.08 12.15 4.08
CA ALA A 37 -4.13 11.56 3.26
C ALA A 37 -4.38 12.45 2.03
N ASP A 38 -5.02 11.88 1.01
CA ASP A 38 -5.36 12.58 -0.23
C ASP A 38 -6.53 13.59 -0.04
N ALA A 39 -6.94 14.26 -1.12
CA ALA A 39 -8.06 15.19 -1.11
C ALA A 39 -9.42 14.53 -0.79
N PHE A 40 -9.52 13.23 -0.92
CA PHE A 40 -10.69 12.43 -0.53
C PHE A 40 -10.59 11.91 0.92
N ARG A 41 -9.51 12.24 1.65
CA ARG A 41 -9.18 11.78 3.00
C ARG A 41 -8.84 10.28 3.07
N ILE A 42 -8.35 9.71 1.97
CA ILE A 42 -7.85 8.34 1.92
C ILE A 42 -6.37 8.35 2.34
N PRO A 43 -5.96 7.52 3.31
CA PRO A 43 -4.58 7.51 3.79
C PRO A 43 -3.57 7.23 2.67
N LYS A 44 -2.50 8.00 2.63
CA LYS A 44 -1.27 7.71 1.87
C LYS A 44 -0.25 7.03 2.79
N TYR A 45 0.93 6.69 2.28
CA TYR A 45 1.95 6.03 3.08
C TYR A 45 2.31 6.79 4.37
N ALA A 46 2.31 8.13 4.33
CA ALA A 46 2.49 8.94 5.53
C ALA A 46 1.35 8.74 6.56
N GLY A 47 0.11 8.62 6.09
CA GLY A 47 -1.04 8.35 6.95
C GLY A 47 -0.95 6.99 7.63
N PHE A 48 -0.50 5.96 6.91
CA PHE A 48 -0.26 4.64 7.49
C PHE A 48 0.91 4.63 8.47
N PHE A 49 1.98 5.40 8.19
CA PHE A 49 3.07 5.59 9.14
C PHE A 49 2.56 6.20 10.46
N TYR A 50 1.78 7.28 10.43
CA TYR A 50 1.17 7.84 11.64
C TYR A 50 0.22 6.84 12.30
N GLY A 51 -0.62 6.18 11.52
CA GLY A 51 -1.57 5.17 12.03
C GLY A 51 -0.89 3.98 12.69
N SER A 52 0.32 3.61 12.27
CA SER A 52 1.08 2.52 12.89
C SER A 52 1.68 2.88 14.26
N GLN A 53 1.65 4.14 14.67
CA GLN A 53 2.21 4.57 15.96
C GLN A 53 1.22 4.46 17.13
N VAL A 54 -0.01 3.99 16.88
CA VAL A 54 -1.01 3.73 17.93
C VAL A 54 -0.89 2.30 18.46
N SER A 55 -1.50 2.04 19.62
CA SER A 55 -1.55 0.68 20.20
C SER A 55 -2.22 -0.31 19.25
N PRO A 56 -1.68 -1.54 19.08
CA PRO A 56 -2.33 -2.60 18.31
C PRO A 56 -3.76 -2.92 18.79
N SER A 57 -4.07 -2.68 20.08
CA SER A 57 -5.41 -2.87 20.64
C SER A 57 -6.44 -1.85 20.13
N GLU A 58 -5.99 -0.68 19.69
CA GLU A 58 -6.86 0.34 19.08
C GLU A 58 -7.08 0.05 17.60
N ARG A 59 -6.01 -0.25 16.90
CA ARG A 59 -6.03 -0.52 15.46
C ARG A 59 -4.79 -1.30 15.03
N LEU A 60 -5.00 -2.42 14.35
CA LEU A 60 -3.90 -3.11 13.65
C LEU A 60 -3.59 -2.43 12.33
N VAL A 61 -2.29 -2.23 12.06
CA VAL A 61 -1.78 -1.66 10.82
C VAL A 61 -0.73 -2.59 10.23
N LEU A 62 -0.88 -2.91 8.95
CA LEU A 62 0.10 -3.64 8.16
C LEU A 62 0.08 -3.07 6.74
N GLU A 63 0.94 -2.09 6.47
CA GLU A 63 0.95 -1.40 5.18
C GLU A 63 2.37 -1.28 4.64
N PRO A 64 2.71 -1.97 3.55
CA PRO A 64 3.98 -1.78 2.86
C PRO A 64 3.98 -0.49 2.05
N ALA A 65 5.11 0.20 2.00
CA ALA A 65 5.33 1.35 1.11
C ALA A 65 5.60 0.88 -0.34
N SER A 66 4.83 -0.09 -0.80
CA SER A 66 4.87 -0.69 -2.13
C SER A 66 3.55 -1.40 -2.40
N ILE A 67 3.10 -1.39 -3.64
CA ILE A 67 1.98 -2.23 -4.10
C ILE A 67 2.47 -3.57 -4.66
N PHE A 68 3.77 -3.80 -4.68
CA PHE A 68 4.43 -4.98 -5.26
C PHE A 68 4.03 -5.29 -6.71
N ALA A 69 3.50 -4.32 -7.43
CA ALA A 69 3.06 -4.52 -8.80
C ALA A 69 4.19 -4.38 -9.80
N LYS A 70 4.09 -5.15 -10.88
CA LYS A 70 4.99 -5.01 -12.03
C LYS A 70 4.89 -3.60 -12.59
N GLY A 71 6.05 -2.94 -12.75
CA GLY A 71 6.14 -1.58 -13.28
C GLY A 71 5.99 -0.46 -12.24
N GLU A 72 5.72 -0.77 -10.96
CA GLU A 72 5.71 0.22 -9.88
C GLU A 72 7.07 0.89 -9.72
N ARG A 73 8.13 0.11 -9.80
CA ARG A 73 9.51 0.56 -9.60
C ARG A 73 10.43 0.05 -10.70
N ASN A 74 11.52 0.77 -10.91
CA ASN A 74 12.61 0.25 -11.72
C ASN A 74 13.22 -0.98 -11.01
N ALA A 75 13.58 -2.02 -11.77
CA ALA A 75 14.21 -3.24 -11.28
C ALA A 75 15.45 -3.01 -10.40
N SER A 76 16.14 -1.88 -10.60
CA SER A 76 17.30 -1.46 -9.79
C SER A 76 16.96 -0.69 -8.51
N HIS A 77 15.69 -0.56 -8.13
CA HIS A 77 15.25 0.17 -6.94
C HIS A 77 14.07 -0.56 -6.26
N LEU A 78 14.07 -1.88 -6.29
CA LEU A 78 13.04 -2.70 -5.64
C LEU A 78 13.17 -2.67 -4.11
N LEU A 79 14.38 -2.59 -3.61
CA LEU A 79 14.70 -2.60 -2.18
C LEU A 79 15.37 -1.29 -1.76
N PRO A 80 15.25 -0.92 -0.48
CA PRO A 80 14.44 -1.55 0.56
C PRO A 80 12.96 -1.18 0.46
N ILE A 81 12.08 -2.04 1.01
CA ILE A 81 10.65 -1.76 1.17
C ILE A 81 10.37 -1.55 2.67
N TYR A 82 9.77 -0.41 3.01
CA TYR A 82 9.34 -0.12 4.37
C TYR A 82 7.93 -0.66 4.59
N ILE A 83 7.71 -1.32 5.72
CA ILE A 83 6.38 -1.73 6.18
C ILE A 83 6.03 -0.89 7.40
N PHE A 84 4.93 -0.16 7.33
CA PHE A 84 4.35 0.57 8.46
C PHE A 84 3.41 -0.38 9.20
N THR A 85 3.81 -0.77 10.40
CA THR A 85 3.07 -1.74 11.20
C THR A 85 3.28 -1.49 12.68
N ASN A 86 2.31 -1.89 13.49
CA ASN A 86 2.41 -1.99 14.94
C ASN A 86 2.42 -3.45 15.43
N CYS A 87 2.73 -4.38 14.54
CA CYS A 87 3.02 -5.77 14.88
C CYS A 87 4.46 -5.91 15.40
N ASP A 88 4.73 -6.99 16.14
CA ASP A 88 6.07 -7.32 16.67
C ASP A 88 7.02 -7.79 15.57
N ALA A 89 6.47 -8.42 14.53
CA ALA A 89 7.21 -8.91 13.38
C ALA A 89 6.29 -9.05 12.16
N VAL A 90 6.89 -9.19 10.99
CA VAL A 90 6.18 -9.54 9.74
C VAL A 90 6.86 -10.71 9.08
N ASP A 91 6.09 -11.75 8.84
CA ASP A 91 6.48 -12.89 8.00
C ASP A 91 6.18 -12.56 6.54
N VAL A 92 7.17 -12.76 5.69
CA VAL A 92 7.07 -12.50 4.26
C VAL A 92 7.09 -13.82 3.51
N TYR A 93 6.12 -14.00 2.62
CA TYR A 93 6.02 -15.16 1.74
C TYR A 93 6.00 -14.70 0.28
N ARG A 94 6.59 -15.51 -0.57
CA ARG A 94 6.45 -15.40 -2.02
C ARG A 94 5.67 -16.63 -2.49
N SER A 95 4.45 -16.40 -2.98
CA SER A 95 3.45 -17.44 -3.13
C SER A 95 3.25 -18.21 -1.82
N GLU A 96 3.49 -19.52 -1.80
CA GLU A 96 3.40 -20.33 -0.57
C GLU A 96 4.75 -20.51 0.15
N SER A 97 5.84 -19.97 -0.41
CA SER A 97 7.17 -20.15 0.13
C SER A 97 7.51 -19.04 1.13
N PHE A 98 7.84 -19.42 2.35
CA PHE A 98 8.33 -18.49 3.37
C PHE A 98 9.68 -17.93 2.96
N ILE A 99 9.83 -16.61 2.99
CA ILE A 99 11.10 -15.92 2.71
C ILE A 99 11.88 -15.69 3.99
N ALA A 100 11.31 -14.89 4.88
CA ALA A 100 11.93 -14.53 6.15
C ALA A 100 10.93 -13.86 7.09
N ARG A 101 11.27 -13.79 8.38
CA ARG A 101 10.63 -12.94 9.38
C ARG A 101 11.46 -11.69 9.58
N PHE A 102 10.81 -10.54 9.47
CA PHE A 102 11.42 -9.22 9.66
C PHE A 102 10.88 -8.57 10.93
N PHE A 103 11.74 -7.78 11.56
CA PHE A 103 11.46 -7.12 12.83
C PHE A 103 11.56 -5.60 12.71
N PRO A 104 10.89 -4.84 13.61
CA PRO A 104 10.99 -3.38 13.64
C PRO A 104 12.44 -2.89 13.76
N ASP A 105 12.81 -1.91 12.95
CA ASP A 105 14.14 -1.33 12.91
C ASP A 105 14.38 -0.37 14.09
N LYS A 106 14.53 -0.94 15.27
CA LYS A 106 14.81 -0.20 16.50
C LYS A 106 16.18 0.48 16.51
N ALA A 107 17.11 0.03 15.66
CA ALA A 107 18.45 0.61 15.59
C ALA A 107 18.42 2.03 15.00
N HIS A 108 17.64 2.25 13.96
CA HIS A 108 17.52 3.56 13.32
C HIS A 108 16.36 4.41 13.88
N PHE A 109 15.36 3.79 14.49
CA PHE A 109 14.12 4.43 14.95
C PHE A 109 13.83 4.15 16.43
N ALA A 110 14.85 4.22 17.28
CA ALA A 110 14.81 3.81 18.70
C ALA A 110 13.67 4.46 19.53
N ASN A 111 13.26 5.68 19.18
CA ASN A 111 12.27 6.44 19.97
C ASN A 111 10.85 6.40 19.37
N LEU A 112 10.63 5.65 18.30
CA LEU A 112 9.27 5.43 17.80
C LEU A 112 8.59 4.32 18.62
N PRO A 113 7.32 4.47 18.98
CA PRO A 113 6.54 3.39 19.59
C PRO A 113 6.58 2.11 18.75
N HIS A 114 6.35 2.26 17.44
CA HIS A 114 6.37 1.18 16.47
C HIS A 114 7.26 1.56 15.28
N PRO A 115 8.57 1.24 15.35
CA PRO A 115 9.50 1.46 14.25
C PRO A 115 9.05 0.72 12.99
N PRO A 116 9.23 1.29 11.79
CA PRO A 116 8.94 0.56 10.57
C PRO A 116 9.81 -0.69 10.45
N ILE A 117 9.27 -1.71 9.81
CA ILE A 117 10.02 -2.89 9.40
C ILE A 117 10.62 -2.61 8.02
N VAL A 118 11.86 -3.03 7.80
CA VAL A 118 12.56 -2.85 6.53
C VAL A 118 12.80 -4.20 5.89
N ILE A 119 12.18 -4.42 4.73
CA ILE A 119 12.49 -5.58 3.88
C ILE A 119 13.67 -5.19 2.98
N ASP A 120 14.79 -5.79 3.22
CA ASP A 120 16.03 -5.64 2.44
C ASP A 120 16.42 -6.91 1.67
N ASP A 121 15.63 -7.97 1.80
CA ASP A 121 15.84 -9.25 1.16
C ASP A 121 14.48 -9.90 0.79
N LEU A 122 14.29 -10.16 -0.49
CA LEU A 122 13.14 -10.89 -1.04
C LEU A 122 13.50 -12.30 -1.54
N ILE A 123 14.73 -12.73 -1.34
CA ILE A 123 15.24 -14.05 -1.72
C ILE A 123 15.11 -15.02 -0.54
N GLY A 124 15.61 -14.62 0.62
CA GLY A 124 15.51 -15.35 1.88
C GLY A 124 15.86 -16.83 1.75
N SER A 125 14.95 -17.69 2.19
CA SER A 125 15.10 -19.13 2.16
C SER A 125 14.87 -19.76 0.77
N LEU A 126 14.33 -19.03 -0.19
CA LEU A 126 14.05 -19.57 -1.54
C LEU A 126 15.31 -20.15 -2.21
N ILE A 127 16.47 -19.55 -1.92
CA ILE A 127 17.74 -19.98 -2.50
C ILE A 127 18.28 -21.29 -1.87
N GLU A 128 17.70 -21.77 -0.78
CA GLU A 128 18.13 -23.01 -0.12
C GLU A 128 17.85 -24.25 -0.97
N THR A 129 17.06 -24.10 -2.04
CA THR A 129 16.88 -25.14 -3.07
C THR A 129 18.15 -25.39 -3.88
N GLU A 130 19.05 -24.41 -3.94
CA GLU A 130 20.37 -24.59 -4.57
C GLU A 130 21.30 -25.35 -3.61
N ALA A 131 22.05 -26.29 -4.11
CA ALA A 131 22.96 -27.13 -3.31
C ALA A 131 24.28 -26.42 -2.96
N TRP A 132 24.21 -25.20 -2.47
CA TRP A 132 25.41 -24.39 -2.16
C TRP A 132 25.78 -24.41 -0.69
N PRO A 133 27.06 -24.16 -0.34
CA PRO A 133 27.47 -23.90 1.05
C PRO A 133 26.84 -22.62 1.59
N GLN A 134 26.52 -22.59 2.89
CA GLN A 134 25.90 -21.45 3.60
C GLN A 134 26.59 -20.09 3.36
N ARG A 135 27.94 -20.09 3.22
CA ARG A 135 28.70 -18.87 2.91
C ARG A 135 28.34 -18.28 1.54
N ASP A 136 28.03 -19.15 0.57
CA ASP A 136 27.75 -18.76 -0.80
C ASP A 136 26.29 -18.31 -0.94
N PHE A 137 25.35 -18.89 -0.19
CA PHE A 137 23.99 -18.35 -0.02
C PHE A 137 24.03 -16.91 0.51
N ARG A 138 24.76 -16.68 1.62
CA ARG A 138 24.86 -15.32 2.20
C ARG A 138 25.49 -14.33 1.23
N LEU A 139 26.51 -14.76 0.49
CA LEU A 139 27.16 -13.91 -0.49
C LEU A 139 26.22 -13.55 -1.64
N PHE A 140 25.54 -14.54 -2.22
CA PHE A 140 24.60 -14.32 -3.32
C PHE A 140 23.46 -13.41 -2.88
N ARG A 141 22.78 -13.68 -1.76
CA ARG A 141 21.72 -12.84 -1.21
C ARG A 141 22.18 -11.38 -1.03
N LYS A 142 23.37 -11.18 -0.48
CA LYS A 142 23.94 -9.85 -0.31
C LYS A 142 24.15 -9.13 -1.65
N LEU A 143 24.73 -9.80 -2.64
CA LEU A 143 25.02 -9.21 -3.94
C LEU A 143 23.73 -8.99 -4.73
N ALA A 144 22.81 -9.93 -4.72
CA ALA A 144 21.50 -9.79 -5.37
C ALA A 144 20.66 -8.67 -4.71
N GLY A 145 20.62 -8.59 -3.37
CA GLY A 145 19.99 -7.50 -2.65
C GLY A 145 20.59 -6.14 -3.03
N LYS A 146 21.92 -6.05 -3.15
CA LYS A 146 22.59 -4.82 -3.61
C LYS A 146 22.23 -4.46 -5.05
N ALA A 147 22.12 -5.46 -5.93
CA ALA A 147 21.66 -5.25 -7.30
C ALA A 147 20.21 -4.73 -7.35
N MET A 148 19.32 -5.32 -6.55
CA MET A 148 17.91 -4.89 -6.44
C MET A 148 17.77 -3.49 -5.81
N ALA A 149 18.72 -3.06 -4.98
CA ALA A 149 18.70 -1.75 -4.35
C ALA A 149 19.33 -0.65 -5.20
N LEU A 150 20.43 -0.93 -5.87
CA LEU A 150 21.28 0.09 -6.52
C LEU A 150 21.49 -0.17 -8.02
N GLY A 151 21.02 -1.29 -8.55
CA GLY A 151 21.30 -1.72 -9.92
C GLY A 151 22.75 -2.16 -10.11
N GLU A 152 23.09 -2.48 -11.36
CA GLU A 152 24.44 -2.94 -11.74
C GLU A 152 25.55 -1.92 -11.42
N ASN A 153 25.23 -0.64 -11.50
CA ASN A 153 26.18 0.46 -11.21
C ASN A 153 26.50 0.58 -9.72
N GLY A 154 25.72 -0.07 -8.84
CA GLY A 154 25.97 -0.10 -7.40
C GLY A 154 27.13 -1.00 -6.97
N PHE A 155 27.63 -1.87 -7.84
CA PHE A 155 28.73 -2.77 -7.51
C PHE A 155 30.10 -2.08 -7.53
N ASP A 156 30.78 -2.14 -6.41
CA ASP A 156 32.19 -1.77 -6.34
C ASP A 156 33.11 -2.88 -6.86
N ILE A 157 34.40 -2.60 -6.93
CA ILE A 157 35.41 -3.55 -7.44
C ILE A 157 35.46 -4.84 -6.60
N TRP A 158 35.21 -4.72 -5.30
CA TRP A 158 35.23 -5.86 -4.39
C TRP A 158 33.99 -6.75 -4.56
N ASP A 159 32.85 -6.17 -4.85
CA ASP A 159 31.63 -6.91 -5.14
C ASP A 159 31.79 -7.70 -6.44
N LYS A 160 32.35 -7.07 -7.48
CA LYS A 160 32.65 -7.74 -8.75
C LYS A 160 33.63 -8.89 -8.56
N LEU A 161 34.67 -8.68 -7.75
CA LEU A 161 35.64 -9.75 -7.44
C LEU A 161 34.98 -10.90 -6.66
N ARG A 162 34.16 -10.60 -5.67
CA ARG A 162 33.40 -11.60 -4.89
C ARG A 162 32.45 -12.39 -5.78
N MET A 163 31.77 -11.73 -6.69
CA MET A 163 30.90 -12.37 -7.67
C MET A 163 31.69 -13.31 -8.58
N ALA A 164 32.82 -12.87 -9.13
CA ALA A 164 33.69 -13.70 -9.96
C ALA A 164 34.20 -14.96 -9.21
N LEU A 165 34.60 -14.79 -7.94
CA LEU A 165 35.03 -15.91 -7.11
C LEU A 165 33.89 -16.87 -6.78
N PHE A 166 32.68 -16.35 -6.55
CA PHE A 166 31.47 -17.14 -6.35
C PHE A 166 31.15 -17.97 -7.61
N MET A 167 31.08 -17.31 -8.77
CA MET A 167 30.84 -17.97 -10.06
C MET A 167 31.84 -19.10 -10.32
N ARG A 168 33.13 -18.84 -10.09
CA ARG A 168 34.17 -19.86 -10.26
C ARG A 168 33.99 -21.07 -9.31
N ARG A 169 33.61 -20.82 -8.04
CA ARG A 169 33.38 -21.90 -7.06
C ARG A 169 32.19 -22.75 -7.39
N GLN A 170 31.10 -22.11 -7.84
CA GLN A 170 29.86 -22.80 -8.18
C GLN A 170 29.82 -23.28 -9.63
N LYS A 171 30.88 -23.01 -10.41
CA LYS A 171 30.99 -23.33 -11.86
C LYS A 171 29.85 -22.71 -12.69
N LEU A 172 29.47 -21.48 -12.36
CA LEU A 172 28.42 -20.74 -13.01
C LEU A 172 28.98 -19.78 -14.06
N GLY A 173 28.33 -19.71 -15.21
CA GLY A 173 28.56 -18.67 -16.24
C GLY A 173 27.76 -17.41 -15.98
N ILE A 174 27.92 -16.39 -16.84
CA ILE A 174 27.16 -15.15 -16.76
C ILE A 174 25.67 -15.40 -16.96
N GLN A 175 25.31 -16.27 -17.90
CA GLN A 175 23.92 -16.63 -18.19
C GLN A 175 23.25 -17.30 -16.98
N ASP A 176 23.98 -18.17 -16.25
CA ASP A 176 23.44 -18.81 -15.04
C ASP A 176 23.16 -17.77 -13.96
N ILE A 177 24.01 -16.74 -13.81
CA ILE A 177 23.79 -15.64 -12.87
C ILE A 177 22.56 -14.80 -13.27
N GLU A 178 22.40 -14.51 -14.56
CA GLU A 178 21.23 -13.80 -15.07
C GLU A 178 19.95 -14.60 -14.78
N GLU A 179 19.95 -15.90 -15.01
CA GLU A 179 18.83 -16.78 -14.69
C GLU A 179 18.54 -16.82 -13.18
N LEU A 180 19.56 -16.89 -12.34
CA LEU A 180 19.39 -16.86 -10.88
C LEU A 180 18.82 -15.52 -10.41
N VAL A 181 19.34 -14.42 -10.93
CA VAL A 181 18.81 -13.07 -10.60
C VAL A 181 17.38 -12.90 -11.10
N LEU A 182 17.06 -13.39 -12.29
CA LEU A 182 15.69 -13.43 -12.78
C LEU A 182 14.81 -14.30 -11.87
N ARG A 183 15.19 -15.53 -11.59
CA ARG A 183 14.42 -16.49 -10.82
C ARG A 183 14.15 -16.02 -9.39
N TYR A 184 15.16 -15.55 -8.69
CA TYR A 184 15.03 -15.19 -7.26
C TYR A 184 14.76 -13.71 -7.00
N GLY A 185 15.21 -12.82 -7.88
CA GLY A 185 15.08 -11.38 -7.68
C GLY A 185 14.06 -10.68 -8.56
N MET A 186 14.04 -11.03 -9.86
CA MET A 186 13.32 -10.24 -10.87
C MET A 186 12.16 -10.98 -11.55
N ASN A 187 11.96 -12.26 -11.27
CA ASN A 187 10.79 -13.00 -11.80
C ASN A 187 9.47 -12.54 -11.16
N TRP A 188 9.54 -11.40 -10.47
CA TRP A 188 8.42 -10.62 -10.00
C TRP A 188 7.63 -10.12 -11.21
N GLY A 189 6.53 -10.79 -11.51
CA GLY A 189 5.67 -10.46 -12.63
C GLY A 189 5.35 -11.63 -13.56
N ALA A 190 5.75 -12.86 -13.22
CA ALA A 190 5.02 -14.02 -13.70
C ALA A 190 3.58 -13.90 -13.17
N SER A 191 2.59 -14.13 -14.02
CA SER A 191 1.18 -13.79 -13.80
C SER A 191 0.56 -14.31 -12.50
N ASP A 192 1.17 -15.27 -11.86
CA ASP A 192 0.61 -15.99 -10.70
C ASP A 192 1.39 -15.75 -9.40
N GLU A 193 2.44 -14.93 -9.40
CA GLU A 193 3.20 -14.65 -8.18
C GLU A 193 2.50 -13.63 -7.30
N LYS A 194 2.45 -13.93 -6.00
CA LYS A 194 1.96 -13.02 -4.96
C LYS A 194 3.01 -12.85 -3.86
N ILE A 195 3.06 -11.68 -3.26
CA ILE A 195 3.70 -11.46 -1.96
C ILE A 195 2.60 -11.49 -0.91
N ARG A 196 2.83 -12.27 0.13
CA ARG A 196 1.95 -12.34 1.29
C ARG A 196 2.72 -11.88 2.53
N LEU A 197 2.16 -10.91 3.22
CA LEU A 197 2.68 -10.34 4.46
C LEU A 197 1.77 -10.77 5.59
N VAL A 198 2.34 -11.35 6.65
CA VAL A 198 1.61 -11.79 7.83
C VAL A 198 2.16 -11.06 9.05
N GLY A 199 1.34 -10.22 9.67
CA GLY A 199 1.68 -9.52 10.90
C GLY A 199 1.58 -10.42 12.11
N ILE A 200 2.65 -10.45 12.91
CA ILE A 200 2.75 -11.27 14.13
C ILE A 200 2.70 -10.35 15.34
N LEU A 201 1.82 -10.66 16.29
CA LEU A 201 1.69 -9.97 17.56
C LEU A 201 1.56 -11.02 18.68
N ASP A 202 2.39 -10.90 19.74
CA ASP A 202 2.44 -11.88 20.82
C ASP A 202 2.61 -13.34 20.34
N GLY A 203 3.38 -13.52 19.27
CA GLY A 203 3.66 -14.82 18.66
C GLY A 203 2.52 -15.42 17.84
N LYS A 204 1.44 -14.67 17.60
CA LYS A 204 0.26 -15.10 16.82
C LYS A 204 0.12 -14.27 15.53
N GLU A 205 -0.38 -14.89 14.49
CA GLU A 205 -0.81 -14.21 13.28
C GLU A 205 -2.09 -13.41 13.57
N VAL A 206 -2.05 -12.09 13.30
CA VAL A 206 -3.17 -11.20 13.64
C VAL A 206 -3.72 -10.43 12.44
N VAL A 207 -2.94 -10.27 11.38
CA VAL A 207 -3.34 -9.57 10.17
C VAL A 207 -2.56 -10.08 8.97
N GLU A 208 -3.21 -10.15 7.83
CA GLU A 208 -2.59 -10.58 6.57
C GLU A 208 -2.90 -9.60 5.45
N ARG A 209 -1.93 -9.40 4.55
CA ARG A 209 -2.10 -8.68 3.29
C ARG A 209 -1.43 -9.45 2.16
N SER A 210 -2.11 -9.52 1.04
CA SER A 210 -1.59 -10.16 -0.18
C SER A 210 -1.51 -9.14 -1.32
N PHE A 211 -0.48 -9.25 -2.15
CA PHE A 211 -0.22 -8.37 -3.29
C PHE A 211 0.16 -9.22 -4.49
N GLY A 212 -0.45 -8.95 -5.64
CA GLY A 212 -0.13 -9.62 -6.89
C GLY A 212 0.77 -8.80 -7.79
N ALA A 213 1.53 -9.46 -8.63
CA ALA A 213 2.30 -8.79 -9.67
C ALA A 213 1.40 -8.06 -10.70
N ASP A 214 0.20 -8.61 -10.96
CA ASP A 214 -0.87 -7.93 -11.71
C ASP A 214 -1.69 -7.06 -10.75
N SER A 215 -1.57 -5.73 -10.91
CA SER A 215 -2.35 -4.73 -10.17
C SER A 215 -3.56 -4.24 -10.96
N ALA A 216 -4.00 -4.96 -11.99
CA ALA A 216 -5.17 -4.58 -12.76
C ALA A 216 -6.44 -4.60 -11.88
N ALA A 217 -7.20 -3.53 -11.95
CA ALA A 217 -8.47 -3.46 -11.23
C ALA A 217 -9.45 -4.51 -11.73
N LYS A 218 -10.07 -5.24 -10.82
CA LYS A 218 -11.06 -6.30 -11.09
C LYS A 218 -12.47 -5.87 -10.75
N ARG A 219 -12.66 -4.97 -9.78
CA ARG A 219 -13.98 -4.51 -9.34
C ARG A 219 -13.94 -3.10 -8.74
N LEU A 220 -15.13 -2.49 -8.64
CA LEU A 220 -15.34 -1.33 -7.77
C LEU A 220 -15.80 -1.78 -6.38
N SER A 221 -15.44 -0.98 -5.38
CA SER A 221 -16.02 -0.99 -4.05
C SER A 221 -16.49 0.40 -3.69
N ILE A 222 -17.60 0.49 -2.96
CA ILE A 222 -18.05 1.74 -2.34
C ILE A 222 -18.27 1.52 -0.84
N GLU A 223 -17.79 2.49 -0.05
CA GLU A 223 -17.78 2.41 1.41
C GLU A 223 -18.34 3.73 1.97
N PRO A 224 -19.58 3.72 2.53
CA PRO A 224 -20.09 4.85 3.31
C PRO A 224 -19.33 5.00 4.63
N ASP A 225 -19.01 6.24 5.04
CA ASP A 225 -18.45 6.49 6.37
C ASP A 225 -19.49 6.23 7.49
N ALA A 226 -20.77 6.38 7.18
CA ALA A 226 -21.87 6.06 8.08
C ALA A 226 -22.95 5.26 7.36
N LEU A 227 -23.43 4.19 8.00
CA LEU A 227 -24.51 3.35 7.48
C LEU A 227 -25.91 3.86 7.89
N TRP A 228 -25.98 4.87 8.71
CA TRP A 228 -27.20 5.55 9.11
C TRP A 228 -26.94 7.06 9.30
N LEU A 229 -27.90 7.89 8.97
CA LEU A 229 -27.88 9.34 9.14
C LEU A 229 -29.06 9.73 10.01
N LYS A 230 -28.77 10.41 11.11
CA LYS A 230 -29.81 11.04 11.96
C LYS A 230 -30.02 12.49 11.55
N SER A 231 -31.27 12.88 11.45
CA SER A 231 -31.71 14.28 11.36
C SER A 231 -32.48 14.61 12.60
N LEU A 232 -32.13 15.71 13.29
CA LEU A 232 -32.81 16.18 14.50
C LEU A 232 -34.02 17.05 14.14
N ASP A 233 -33.98 17.68 12.97
CA ASP A 233 -35.09 18.49 12.44
C ASP A 233 -35.07 18.63 10.92
N GLU A 234 -36.04 19.32 10.33
CA GLU A 234 -36.16 19.54 8.89
C GLU A 234 -35.09 20.48 8.31
N GLU A 235 -34.39 21.23 9.14
CA GLU A 235 -33.37 22.21 8.74
C GLU A 235 -31.98 21.53 8.70
N GLU A 236 -31.78 20.42 9.40
CA GLU A 236 -30.55 19.66 9.41
C GLU A 236 -30.40 18.80 8.16
N TRP A 237 -29.19 18.83 7.63
CA TRP A 237 -28.82 18.10 6.42
C TRP A 237 -27.70 17.12 6.72
N PRO A 238 -28.02 16.03 7.43
CA PRO A 238 -27.00 15.05 7.76
C PRO A 238 -26.35 14.52 6.50
N SER A 239 -25.04 14.49 6.46
CA SER A 239 -24.31 14.07 5.28
C SER A 239 -23.23 13.06 5.61
N THR A 240 -22.94 12.17 4.67
CA THR A 240 -21.85 11.20 4.77
C THR A 240 -21.04 11.19 3.49
N ARG A 241 -19.76 10.86 3.64
CA ARG A 241 -18.87 10.58 2.52
C ARG A 241 -19.06 9.15 2.07
N ILE A 242 -19.01 8.94 0.76
CA ILE A 242 -18.96 7.63 0.13
C ILE A 242 -17.60 7.55 -0.58
N VAL A 243 -16.76 6.65 -0.13
CA VAL A 243 -15.45 6.36 -0.76
C VAL A 243 -15.67 5.36 -1.90
N VAL A 244 -15.04 5.61 -3.04
CA VAL A 244 -15.04 4.73 -4.22
C VAL A 244 -13.63 4.23 -4.42
N LYS A 245 -13.45 2.92 -4.53
CA LYS A 245 -12.16 2.28 -4.77
C LYS A 245 -12.26 1.32 -5.95
N ALA A 246 -11.29 1.34 -6.82
CA ALA A 246 -11.05 0.27 -7.79
C ALA A 246 -10.04 -0.70 -7.16
N LEU A 247 -10.44 -1.95 -7.04
CA LEU A 247 -9.69 -2.97 -6.30
C LEU A 247 -9.18 -4.06 -7.25
N ASP A 248 -7.98 -4.56 -6.97
CA ASP A 248 -7.40 -5.74 -7.61
C ASP A 248 -8.00 -7.05 -7.05
N GLN A 249 -7.44 -8.18 -7.43
CA GLN A 249 -7.86 -9.52 -6.97
C GLN A 249 -7.58 -9.80 -5.50
N TYR A 250 -6.81 -8.97 -4.81
CA TYR A 250 -6.45 -9.09 -3.40
C TYR A 250 -7.00 -7.93 -2.56
N ASP A 251 -7.96 -7.19 -3.10
CA ASP A 251 -8.60 -6.04 -2.46
C ASP A 251 -7.67 -4.83 -2.22
N ASN A 252 -6.55 -4.76 -2.93
CA ASN A 252 -5.72 -3.57 -2.92
C ASN A 252 -6.21 -2.56 -3.95
N ILE A 253 -6.00 -1.28 -3.65
CA ILE A 253 -6.30 -0.20 -4.60
C ILE A 253 -5.43 -0.37 -5.84
N ALA A 254 -6.03 -0.32 -7.02
CA ALA A 254 -5.35 -0.31 -8.31
C ALA A 254 -4.96 1.14 -8.70
N PRO A 255 -3.74 1.61 -8.41
CA PRO A 255 -3.43 3.05 -8.36
C PRO A 255 -3.26 3.69 -9.74
N PHE A 256 -3.25 2.91 -10.83
CA PHE A 256 -3.05 3.43 -12.18
C PHE A 256 -4.36 3.59 -12.97
N LEU A 257 -5.50 3.75 -12.26
CA LEU A 257 -6.81 3.85 -12.86
C LEU A 257 -7.40 5.25 -12.72
N PHE A 258 -7.82 5.83 -13.86
CA PHE A 258 -8.40 7.18 -13.97
C PHE A 258 -9.76 7.17 -14.71
N GLU A 259 -10.46 6.06 -14.67
CA GLU A 259 -11.70 5.84 -15.40
C GLU A 259 -12.85 6.72 -14.89
N PRO A 260 -13.74 7.18 -15.79
CA PRO A 260 -14.96 7.86 -15.39
C PRO A 260 -15.95 6.88 -14.77
N TYR A 261 -16.76 7.37 -13.84
CA TYR A 261 -17.85 6.62 -13.24
C TYR A 261 -19.10 7.49 -13.07
N SER A 262 -20.26 6.86 -12.95
CA SER A 262 -21.56 7.50 -12.71
C SER A 262 -22.14 7.04 -11.39
N ILE A 263 -22.92 7.93 -10.76
CA ILE A 263 -23.55 7.73 -9.46
C ILE A 263 -25.07 7.78 -9.66
N ASP A 264 -25.78 6.78 -9.16
CA ASP A 264 -27.24 6.77 -9.04
C ASP A 264 -27.64 6.63 -7.57
N ILE A 265 -28.62 7.43 -7.14
CA ILE A 265 -29.09 7.43 -5.75
C ILE A 265 -30.61 7.27 -5.77
N LYS A 266 -31.09 6.26 -5.05
CA LYS A 266 -32.51 6.01 -4.82
C LYS A 266 -32.84 6.15 -3.35
N GLY A 267 -33.98 6.75 -3.05
CA GLY A 267 -34.43 6.96 -1.67
C GLY A 267 -34.34 8.42 -1.21
N PRO A 268 -34.50 8.69 0.11
CA PRO A 268 -34.59 10.03 0.67
C PRO A 268 -33.22 10.69 0.88
N ALA A 269 -32.35 10.67 -0.13
CA ALA A 269 -31.08 11.38 -0.14
C ALA A 269 -30.89 12.15 -1.45
N ARG A 270 -29.89 13.02 -1.45
CA ARG A 270 -29.42 13.72 -2.64
C ARG A 270 -27.91 13.67 -2.75
N LEU A 271 -27.42 13.63 -3.98
CA LEU A 271 -25.98 13.77 -4.25
C LEU A 271 -25.54 15.22 -4.05
N ILE A 272 -24.40 15.42 -3.41
CA ILE A 272 -23.71 16.70 -3.35
C ILE A 272 -22.67 16.75 -4.47
N GLY A 273 -22.96 17.56 -5.48
CA GLY A 273 -22.13 17.76 -6.65
C GLY A 273 -22.53 16.90 -7.86
N PRO A 274 -21.66 16.73 -8.87
CA PRO A 274 -22.01 16.10 -10.14
C PRO A 274 -22.14 14.58 -10.01
N ALA A 275 -23.07 13.99 -10.79
CA ALA A 275 -23.31 12.54 -10.83
C ALA A 275 -22.29 11.77 -11.69
N ARG A 276 -21.45 12.47 -12.46
CA ARG A 276 -20.36 11.87 -13.23
C ARG A 276 -19.03 12.41 -12.71
N ARG A 277 -18.11 11.52 -12.38
CA ARG A 277 -16.80 11.82 -11.83
C ARG A 277 -15.76 10.88 -12.43
N SER A 278 -14.49 11.10 -12.09
CA SER A 278 -13.40 10.17 -12.43
C SER A 278 -12.74 9.66 -11.17
N LEU A 279 -12.23 8.43 -11.25
CA LEU A 279 -11.22 7.95 -10.32
C LEU A 279 -9.94 8.76 -10.50
N ILE A 280 -9.20 8.94 -9.43
CA ILE A 280 -7.86 9.52 -9.41
C ILE A 280 -6.97 8.50 -8.71
N SER A 281 -6.07 7.88 -9.47
CA SER A 281 -5.21 6.81 -8.94
C SER A 281 -6.02 5.68 -8.26
N GLY A 282 -7.11 5.25 -8.91
CA GLY A 282 -7.94 4.15 -8.45
C GLY A 282 -8.92 4.48 -7.34
N VAL A 283 -8.98 5.73 -6.87
CA VAL A 283 -9.85 6.16 -5.77
C VAL A 283 -10.62 7.42 -6.11
N SER A 284 -11.72 7.63 -5.40
CA SER A 284 -12.49 8.87 -5.42
C SER A 284 -13.40 8.92 -4.19
N ALA A 285 -14.05 10.05 -3.97
CA ALA A 285 -15.15 10.12 -3.02
C ALA A 285 -16.19 11.14 -3.46
N PHE A 286 -17.40 10.97 -2.95
CA PHE A 286 -18.48 11.93 -3.06
C PHE A 286 -19.28 11.97 -1.77
N TRP A 287 -20.12 12.97 -1.63
CA TRP A 287 -20.96 13.15 -0.45
C TRP A 287 -22.42 13.08 -0.84
N ILE A 288 -23.19 12.49 0.04
CA ILE A 288 -24.65 12.52 -0.04
C ILE A 288 -25.20 13.23 1.19
N SER A 289 -26.36 13.87 1.05
CA SER A 289 -27.10 14.47 2.13
C SER A 289 -28.46 13.83 2.25
N GLY A 290 -28.85 13.48 3.46
CA GLY A 290 -30.21 13.04 3.76
C GLY A 290 -31.24 14.14 3.47
N LYS A 291 -32.46 13.76 3.10
CA LYS A 291 -33.62 14.62 3.12
C LYS A 291 -34.35 14.38 4.44
N ALA A 292 -35.11 15.39 4.89
CA ALA A 292 -35.97 15.27 6.10
C ALA A 292 -37.09 14.23 5.87
N LYS A 293 -36.72 12.99 5.61
CA LYS A 293 -37.65 11.87 5.39
C LYS A 293 -36.95 10.56 5.73
N LYS A 294 -37.53 9.81 6.65
CA LYS A 294 -37.07 8.46 7.01
C LYS A 294 -37.12 7.50 5.83
N GLY A 295 -36.13 6.64 5.69
CA GLY A 295 -36.14 5.57 4.73
C GLY A 295 -34.76 5.09 4.31
N LYS A 296 -34.73 4.01 3.53
CA LYS A 296 -33.52 3.45 2.96
C LYS A 296 -33.04 4.25 1.76
N VAL A 297 -31.75 4.40 1.67
CA VAL A 297 -31.03 4.97 0.54
C VAL A 297 -30.18 3.87 -0.08
N SER A 298 -30.37 3.65 -1.37
CA SER A 298 -29.54 2.78 -2.18
C SER A 298 -28.66 3.64 -3.10
N ILE A 299 -27.36 3.37 -3.09
CA ILE A 299 -26.36 4.08 -3.87
C ILE A 299 -25.74 3.07 -4.84
N ALA A 300 -25.76 3.37 -6.12
CA ALA A 300 -25.09 2.56 -7.13
C ALA A 300 -24.02 3.37 -7.86
N VAL A 301 -22.86 2.79 -8.04
CA VAL A 301 -21.75 3.38 -8.79
C VAL A 301 -21.38 2.45 -9.94
N ALA A 302 -21.45 2.97 -11.16
CA ALA A 302 -21.13 2.26 -12.38
C ALA A 302 -19.92 2.87 -13.08
N CYS A 303 -18.95 2.03 -13.44
CA CYS A 303 -17.82 2.40 -14.28
C CYS A 303 -17.82 1.51 -15.53
N PRO A 304 -17.71 2.06 -16.74
CA PRO A 304 -17.78 1.27 -17.99
C PRO A 304 -16.73 0.16 -18.11
N ARG A 305 -15.66 0.22 -17.31
CA ARG A 305 -14.63 -0.79 -17.27
C ARG A 305 -15.09 -2.09 -16.63
N PHE A 306 -16.05 -2.04 -15.72
CA PHE A 306 -16.51 -3.18 -14.93
C PHE A 306 -17.95 -3.53 -15.33
N GLU A 307 -18.24 -4.83 -15.45
CA GLU A 307 -19.57 -5.32 -15.77
C GLU A 307 -20.54 -5.08 -14.62
N GLU A 308 -20.05 -5.22 -13.39
CA GLU A 308 -20.85 -5.08 -12.18
C GLU A 308 -20.78 -3.66 -11.60
N GLN A 309 -21.91 -3.19 -11.09
CA GLN A 309 -21.98 -1.96 -10.32
C GLN A 309 -21.65 -2.24 -8.86
N ALA A 310 -20.94 -1.30 -8.22
CA ALA A 310 -20.79 -1.31 -6.78
C ALA A 310 -22.04 -0.69 -6.13
N VAL A 311 -22.63 -1.37 -5.15
CA VAL A 311 -23.84 -0.93 -4.47
C VAL A 311 -23.62 -0.86 -2.96
N ALA A 312 -24.12 0.20 -2.32
CA ALA A 312 -24.19 0.32 -0.87
C ALA A 312 -25.58 0.81 -0.45
N GLU A 313 -25.97 0.44 0.76
CA GLU A 313 -27.21 0.90 1.38
C GLU A 313 -26.93 1.58 2.73
N LEU A 314 -27.73 2.57 3.03
CA LEU A 314 -27.74 3.22 4.35
C LEU A 314 -29.17 3.64 4.71
N ASP A 315 -29.40 3.87 6.00
CA ASP A 315 -30.70 4.29 6.53
C ASP A 315 -30.66 5.76 6.95
N ILE A 316 -31.77 6.47 6.66
CA ILE A 316 -32.03 7.80 7.23
C ILE A 316 -33.10 7.65 8.30
N GLU A 317 -32.75 8.07 9.50
CA GLU A 317 -33.63 8.10 10.66
C GLU A 317 -33.96 9.57 11.00
N LEU A 318 -35.21 9.80 11.41
CA LEU A 318 -35.66 11.07 12.00
C LEU A 318 -35.89 10.80 13.49
N GLU A 319 -35.39 11.70 14.34
CA GLU A 319 -35.77 11.73 15.76
C GLU A 319 -37.11 12.41 15.96
#